data_34a74a1f3dab0c8cbb92af60b2aa0ac9
#
_entry.id   34a74a1f3dab0c8cbb92af60b2aa0ac9
#
_cell.length_a   1.000
_cell.length_b   1.000
_cell.length_c   1.000
_cell.angle_alpha   90.00
_cell.angle_beta   90.00
_cell.angle_gamma   90.00
#
_symmetry.space_group_name_H-M   'P 1'
#
loop_
_entity.id
_entity.type
_entity.pdbx_description
1 polymer ?
#
loop_
_entity_poly.entity_id
_entity_poly.type
_entity_poly.pdbx_seq_one_letter_code
_entity_poly.pdbx_strand_id
1 'polypeptide(L)'
;MDQKFRNCIEACLACGIACNKCATECLNEDDIKMLARCIQLDRQCSVICFAAANLMSIGGEHASHLCAECAEICKACAEECEKHAAMGMDHCRECAEACRKCAQACEAMAS
;
A
#
# COMPACT_ATOMS: atom_id res chain seq x y z
N MET A 1 15.64 -17.52 3.26
CA MET A 1 14.29 -16.94 3.31
C MET A 1 13.45 -17.51 2.16
N ASP A 2 12.23 -17.91 2.48
CA ASP A 2 11.28 -18.42 1.52
C ASP A 2 10.98 -17.38 0.43
N GLN A 3 10.76 -17.81 -0.80
CA GLN A 3 10.46 -16.93 -1.93
C GLN A 3 9.17 -16.14 -1.71
N LYS A 4 8.18 -16.76 -1.06
CA LYS A 4 6.92 -16.08 -0.69
C LYS A 4 7.16 -14.87 0.20
N PHE A 5 8.02 -15.03 1.20
CA PHE A 5 8.38 -13.93 2.11
C PHE A 5 9.08 -12.81 1.36
N ARG A 6 10.03 -13.17 0.50
CA ARG A 6 10.76 -12.17 -0.31
C ARG A 6 9.81 -11.39 -1.21
N ASN A 7 8.92 -12.10 -1.89
CA ASN A 7 7.95 -11.46 -2.78
C ASN A 7 7.04 -10.51 -2.02
N CYS A 8 6.59 -10.91 -0.83
CA CYS A 8 5.72 -10.08 -0.02
C CYS A 8 6.47 -8.87 0.52
N ILE A 9 7.69 -9.04 1.00
CA ILE A 9 8.52 -7.92 1.47
C ILE A 9 8.72 -6.91 0.33
N GLU A 10 9.09 -7.38 -0.85
CA GLU A 10 9.29 -6.52 -2.01
C GLU A 10 8.01 -5.76 -2.38
N ALA A 11 6.87 -6.45 -2.36
CA ALA A 11 5.58 -5.83 -2.67
C ALA A 11 5.21 -4.78 -1.62
N CYS A 12 5.45 -5.05 -0.34
CA CYS A 12 5.19 -4.09 0.74
C CYS A 12 6.08 -2.85 0.60
N LEU A 13 7.37 -3.03 0.33
CA LEU A 13 8.28 -1.91 0.15
C LEU A 13 7.89 -1.06 -1.06
N ALA A 14 7.58 -1.70 -2.18
CA ALA A 14 7.15 -0.99 -3.38
C ALA A 14 5.85 -0.22 -3.13
N CYS A 15 4.91 -0.84 -2.42
CA CYS A 15 3.63 -0.20 -2.11
C CYS A 15 3.82 0.99 -1.17
N GLY A 16 4.65 0.84 -0.12
CA GLY A 16 4.93 1.93 0.80
C GLY A 16 5.52 3.15 0.09
N ILE A 17 6.46 2.91 -0.82
CA ILE A 17 7.08 3.97 -1.62
C ILE A 17 6.03 4.62 -2.54
N ALA A 18 5.22 3.82 -3.22
CA ALA A 18 4.19 4.31 -4.12
C ALA A 18 3.15 5.17 -3.38
N CYS A 19 2.77 4.75 -2.17
CA CYS A 19 1.83 5.50 -1.33
C CYS A 19 2.42 6.84 -0.91
N ASN A 20 3.68 6.88 -0.51
CA ASN A 20 4.36 8.14 -0.14
C ASN A 20 4.42 9.09 -1.33
N LYS A 21 4.76 8.56 -2.50
CA LYS A 21 4.81 9.34 -3.73
C LYS A 21 3.42 9.88 -4.09
N CYS A 22 2.40 9.03 -4.04
CA CYS A 22 1.03 9.43 -4.35
C CYS A 22 0.55 10.54 -3.42
N ALA A 23 0.78 10.40 -2.11
CA ALA A 23 0.39 11.43 -1.15
C ALA A 23 1.06 12.78 -1.45
N THR A 24 2.35 12.74 -1.78
CA THR A 24 3.10 13.95 -2.11
C THR A 24 2.55 14.61 -3.37
N GLU A 25 2.31 13.82 -4.41
CA GLU A 25 1.80 14.37 -5.67
C GLU A 25 0.35 14.86 -5.55
N CYS A 26 -0.46 14.20 -4.72
CA CYS A 26 -1.81 14.67 -4.44
C CYS A 26 -1.80 16.08 -3.81
N LEU A 27 -0.82 16.38 -2.98
CA LEU A 27 -0.69 17.69 -2.35
C LEU A 27 -0.37 18.80 -3.36
N ASN A 28 0.10 18.44 -4.55
CA ASN A 28 0.40 19.39 -5.61
C ASN A 28 -0.76 19.58 -6.60
N GLU A 29 -1.86 18.86 -6.41
CA GLU A 29 -3.05 19.02 -7.25
C GLU A 29 -3.84 20.26 -6.85
N ASP A 30 -4.64 20.79 -7.78
CA ASP A 30 -5.41 22.02 -7.55
C ASP A 30 -6.49 21.83 -6.47
N ASP A 31 -7.19 20.70 -6.47
CA ASP A 31 -8.27 20.42 -5.51
C ASP A 31 -7.81 19.39 -4.48
N ILE A 32 -7.02 19.84 -3.53
CA ILE A 32 -6.46 18.98 -2.47
C ILE A 32 -7.56 18.39 -1.60
N LYS A 33 -8.63 19.14 -1.36
CA LYS A 33 -9.73 18.67 -0.50
C LYS A 33 -10.40 17.41 -1.06
N MET A 34 -10.53 17.34 -2.37
CA MET A 34 -11.09 16.16 -3.04
C MET A 34 -10.22 14.93 -2.80
N LEU A 35 -8.92 15.14 -2.55
CA LEU A 35 -7.94 14.09 -2.39
C LEU A 35 -7.60 13.78 -0.93
N ALA A 36 -8.28 14.43 0.02
CA ALA A 36 -7.96 14.28 1.44
C ALA A 36 -8.00 12.83 1.91
N ARG A 37 -9.03 12.08 1.51
CA ARG A 37 -9.14 10.67 1.88
C ARG A 37 -8.04 9.83 1.23
N CYS A 38 -7.71 10.11 -0.01
CA CYS A 38 -6.64 9.42 -0.73
C CYS A 38 -5.30 9.63 -0.01
N ILE A 39 -5.01 10.87 0.38
CA ILE A 39 -3.77 11.21 1.10
C ILE A 39 -3.71 10.47 2.44
N GLN A 40 -4.81 10.45 3.18
CA GLN A 40 -4.85 9.76 4.48
C GLN A 40 -4.63 8.27 4.34
N LEU A 41 -5.29 7.64 3.36
CA LEU A 41 -5.13 6.22 3.13
C LEU A 41 -3.72 5.88 2.63
N ASP A 42 -3.14 6.72 1.78
CA ASP A 42 -1.75 6.56 1.34
C ASP A 42 -0.80 6.52 2.55
N ARG A 43 -1.00 7.43 3.49
CA ARG A 43 -0.14 7.53 4.67
C ARG A 43 -0.30 6.30 5.56
N GLN A 44 -1.54 5.87 5.81
CA GLN A 44 -1.80 4.67 6.61
C GLN A 44 -1.23 3.43 5.92
N CYS A 45 -1.42 3.32 4.62
CA CYS A 45 -0.92 2.20 3.84
C CYS A 45 0.61 2.14 3.88
N SER A 46 1.27 3.28 3.73
CA SER A 46 2.73 3.36 3.83
C SER A 46 3.23 2.83 5.17
N VAL A 47 2.61 3.27 6.27
CA VAL A 47 3.01 2.85 7.62
C VAL A 47 2.90 1.33 7.77
N ILE A 48 1.76 0.75 7.40
CA ILE A 48 1.56 -0.70 7.59
C ILE A 48 2.44 -1.52 6.64
N CYS A 49 2.66 -1.04 5.43
CA CYS A 49 3.52 -1.73 4.47
C CYS A 49 4.95 -1.86 4.97
N PHE A 50 5.52 -0.77 5.47
CA PHE A 50 6.89 -0.81 6.00
C PHE A 50 6.98 -1.62 7.28
N ALA A 51 5.96 -1.56 8.14
CA ALA A 51 5.91 -2.36 9.37
C ALA A 51 5.84 -3.86 9.04
N ALA A 52 4.99 -4.24 8.09
CA ALA A 52 4.87 -5.63 7.66
C ALA A 52 6.19 -6.15 7.08
N ALA A 53 6.83 -5.34 6.23
CA ALA A 53 8.14 -5.69 5.65
C ALA A 53 9.18 -5.91 6.74
N ASN A 54 9.21 -5.02 7.72
CA ASN A 54 10.15 -5.14 8.85
C ASN A 54 9.93 -6.42 9.63
N LEU A 55 8.68 -6.72 9.99
CA LEU A 55 8.38 -7.93 10.78
C LEU A 55 8.68 -9.20 10.01
N MET A 56 8.37 -9.22 8.71
CA MET A 56 8.72 -10.38 7.88
C MET A 56 10.22 -10.59 7.78
N SER A 57 10.99 -9.50 7.70
CA SER A 57 12.46 -9.55 7.65
C SER A 57 13.06 -10.13 8.91
N ILE A 58 12.48 -9.81 10.05
CA ILE A 58 12.92 -10.30 11.35
C ILE A 58 12.51 -11.76 11.56
N GLY A 59 11.46 -12.19 10.88
CA GLY A 59 10.90 -13.54 11.07
C GLY A 59 10.00 -13.62 12.29
N GLY A 60 9.36 -12.51 12.65
CA GLY A 60 8.53 -12.43 13.84
C GLY A 60 7.24 -13.23 13.72
N GLU A 61 6.77 -13.77 14.83
CA GLU A 61 5.55 -14.58 14.89
C GLU A 61 4.28 -13.77 14.63
N HIS A 62 4.37 -12.44 14.72
CA HIS A 62 3.23 -11.56 14.48
C HIS A 62 3.16 -11.05 13.04
N ALA A 63 4.09 -11.45 12.17
CA ALA A 63 4.13 -10.99 10.79
C ALA A 63 2.82 -11.28 10.04
N SER A 64 2.22 -12.46 10.26
CA SER A 64 0.97 -12.81 9.59
C SER A 64 -0.18 -11.88 9.95
N HIS A 65 -0.23 -11.43 11.20
CA HIS A 65 -1.25 -10.47 11.65
C HIS A 65 -1.10 -9.13 10.94
N LEU A 66 0.14 -8.65 10.83
CA LEU A 66 0.40 -7.41 10.12
C LEU A 66 0.13 -7.53 8.63
N CYS A 67 0.43 -8.68 8.04
CA CYS A 67 0.11 -8.92 6.63
C CYS A 67 -1.39 -8.89 6.38
N ALA A 68 -2.18 -9.46 7.30
CA ALA A 68 -3.65 -9.41 7.18
C ALA A 68 -4.16 -7.98 7.22
N GLU A 69 -3.67 -7.18 8.17
CA GLU A 69 -4.05 -5.78 8.30
C GLU A 69 -3.57 -4.96 7.10
N CYS A 70 -2.35 -5.23 6.65
CA CYS A 70 -1.78 -4.58 5.48
C CYS A 70 -2.65 -4.83 4.24
N ALA A 71 -3.11 -6.06 4.05
CA ALA A 71 -3.98 -6.40 2.92
C ALA A 71 -5.27 -5.58 2.94
N GLU A 72 -5.89 -5.43 4.12
CA GLU A 72 -7.13 -4.65 4.25
C GLU A 72 -6.91 -3.17 3.92
N ILE A 73 -5.86 -2.58 4.46
CA ILE A 73 -5.55 -1.17 4.23
C ILE A 73 -5.16 -0.95 2.76
N CYS A 74 -4.37 -1.86 2.18
CA CYS A 74 -3.99 -1.79 0.77
C CYS A 74 -5.23 -1.80 -0.14
N LYS A 75 -6.21 -2.64 0.16
CA LYS A 75 -7.45 -2.69 -0.63
C LYS A 75 -8.21 -1.38 -0.55
N ALA A 76 -8.35 -0.83 0.66
CA ALA A 76 -9.04 0.44 0.85
C ALA A 76 -8.33 1.58 0.11
N CYS A 77 -6.99 1.59 0.19
CA CYS A 77 -6.18 2.59 -0.50
C CYS A 77 -6.31 2.44 -2.02
N ALA A 78 -6.27 1.20 -2.52
CA ALA A 78 -6.43 0.94 -3.95
C ALA A 78 -7.79 1.44 -4.47
N GLU A 79 -8.87 1.15 -3.74
CA GLU A 79 -10.20 1.58 -4.13
C GLU A 79 -10.30 3.10 -4.25
N GLU A 80 -9.75 3.81 -3.28
CA GLU A 80 -9.76 5.27 -3.30
C GLU A 80 -8.90 5.82 -4.44
N CYS A 81 -7.69 5.27 -4.61
CA CYS A 81 -6.80 5.69 -5.69
C CYS A 81 -7.40 5.44 -7.07
N GLU A 82 -8.13 4.32 -7.23
CA GLU A 82 -8.78 3.99 -8.51
C GLU A 82 -9.81 5.02 -8.93
N LYS A 83 -10.51 5.62 -7.98
CA LYS A 83 -11.46 6.71 -8.27
C LYS A 83 -10.78 7.89 -8.94
N HIS A 84 -9.61 8.26 -8.44
CA HIS A 84 -8.86 9.40 -8.95
C HIS A 84 -8.07 9.05 -10.22
N ALA A 85 -7.64 7.80 -10.34
CA ALA A 85 -7.04 7.29 -11.58
C ALA A 85 -8.03 7.40 -12.75
N ALA A 86 -9.31 7.14 -12.49
CA ALA A 86 -10.36 7.26 -13.49
C ALA A 86 -10.53 8.71 -13.97
N MET A 87 -10.07 9.68 -13.19
CA MET A 87 -10.09 11.10 -13.55
C MET A 87 -8.79 11.55 -14.20
N GLY A 88 -7.89 10.61 -14.52
CA GLY A 88 -6.65 10.90 -15.25
C GLY A 88 -5.42 11.14 -14.38
N MET A 89 -5.48 10.86 -13.08
CA MET A 89 -4.32 11.03 -12.19
C MET A 89 -3.43 9.80 -12.23
N ASP A 90 -2.32 9.89 -12.97
CA ASP A 90 -1.40 8.77 -13.16
C ASP A 90 -0.76 8.29 -11.87
N HIS A 91 -0.40 9.21 -10.97
CA HIS A 91 0.19 8.81 -9.68
C HIS A 91 -0.78 7.98 -8.84
N CYS A 92 -2.08 8.26 -8.94
CA CYS A 92 -3.11 7.47 -8.24
C CYS A 92 -3.24 6.08 -8.87
N ARG A 93 -3.14 5.99 -10.21
CA ARG A 93 -3.18 4.71 -10.89
C ARG A 93 -1.99 3.83 -10.49
N GLU A 94 -0.79 4.39 -10.48
CA GLU A 94 0.42 3.68 -10.07
C GLU A 94 0.31 3.19 -8.64
N CYS A 95 -0.20 4.03 -7.75
CA CYS A 95 -0.41 3.67 -6.35
C CYS A 95 -1.41 2.54 -6.21
N ALA A 96 -2.55 2.62 -6.93
CA ALA A 96 -3.58 1.58 -6.91
C ALA A 96 -3.00 0.23 -7.35
N GLU A 97 -2.21 0.22 -8.41
CA GLU A 97 -1.58 -1.02 -8.90
C GLU A 97 -0.65 -1.62 -7.85
N ALA A 98 0.17 -0.81 -7.21
CA ALA A 98 1.08 -1.27 -6.16
C ALA A 98 0.30 -1.79 -4.95
N CYS A 99 -0.79 -1.12 -4.57
CA CYS A 99 -1.65 -1.54 -3.48
C CYS A 99 -2.30 -2.88 -3.76
N ARG A 100 -2.79 -3.11 -4.98
CA ARG A 100 -3.41 -4.39 -5.36
C ARG A 100 -2.41 -5.54 -5.30
N LYS A 101 -1.20 -5.32 -5.81
CA LYS A 101 -0.13 -6.32 -5.73
C LYS A 101 0.23 -6.65 -4.30
N CYS A 102 0.36 -5.62 -3.47
CA CYS A 102 0.70 -5.80 -2.07
C CYS A 102 -0.40 -6.55 -1.32
N ALA A 103 -1.66 -6.20 -1.57
CA ALA A 103 -2.80 -6.90 -0.95
C ALA A 103 -2.78 -8.39 -1.27
N GLN A 104 -2.54 -8.75 -2.52
CA GLN A 104 -2.47 -10.15 -2.92
C GLN A 104 -1.33 -10.89 -2.22
N ALA A 105 -0.15 -10.28 -2.18
CA ALA A 105 1.02 -10.89 -1.54
C ALA A 105 0.79 -11.06 -0.04
N CYS A 106 0.21 -10.06 0.61
CA CYS A 106 -0.08 -10.10 2.04
C CYS A 106 -1.16 -11.13 2.39
N GLU A 107 -2.18 -11.27 1.56
CA GLU A 107 -3.23 -12.28 1.77
C GLU A 107 -2.64 -13.69 1.72
N ALA A 108 -1.70 -13.94 0.82
CA ALA A 108 -1.02 -15.21 0.73
C ALA A 108 -0.22 -15.53 2.00
N MET A 109 0.32 -14.51 2.66
CA MET A 109 1.10 -14.69 3.89
C MET A 109 0.23 -14.78 5.14
N ALA A 110 -0.99 -14.23 5.11
CA ALA A 110 -1.90 -14.19 6.24
C ALA A 110 -2.70 -15.48 6.41
N SER A 111 -2.80 -16.28 5.37
CA SER A 111 -3.62 -17.50 5.37
C SER A 111 -2.90 -18.72 5.97
#